data_95223e01a976d4efa4b5acec59ff03b9
#
_entry.id   95223e01a976d4efa4b5acec59ff03b9
#
_cell.length_a   1.000
_cell.length_b   1.000
_cell.length_c   1.000
_cell.angle_alpha   90.00
_cell.angle_beta   90.00
_cell.angle_gamma   90.00
#
_symmetry.space_group_name_H-M   'P 1'
#
loop_
_entity.id
_entity.type
_entity.pdbx_description
1 polymer ?
#
loop_
_entity_poly.entity_id
_entity_poly.type
_entity_poly.pdbx_seq_one_letter_code
_entity_poly.pdbx_strand_id
1 'polypeptide(L)'
;MRIVYCTDSVCILGGVEIVTIVKANALAKIAGNEVWIVVADAQSAPIRPLEGIHLVDLGVNYYTDYYGLKGFYKKQRLHKVHLEKLLNEIKPDVVVATGQNERNLLPLLQLPSKPLLIREMHFEKHYRQKKKKKSMLQKIFLWLSEQLDYLWRIKGYDYIVVLTEEDKEQNWKGWNNVLVMPNPITSVCDVKSTCEAKTAIAVGRLVEQKDFASLIRIWGKVTEKHPDWRLEIWGKGELEAALRQQIEESGLEGKVCLMGYTAEVLQKMSQASLYLLTSMFEGFGLVLIEAMSVGLPLVSYMCPTGPKTIIEDGQNGYLVAVGDEKTFAERVCQLIEDEPLRKQMGQAGLKESEKYRIEDIAQRWMQLFRDLLAKKSSRRNSR
;
A
#
# COMPACT_ATOMS: atom_id res chain seq x y z
N MET A 1 23.35 -6.60 10.75
CA MET A 1 22.70 -7.32 9.61
C MET A 1 22.70 -6.42 8.39
N ARG A 2 23.10 -6.95 7.22
CA ARG A 2 23.06 -6.23 5.95
C ARG A 2 21.75 -6.51 5.22
N ILE A 3 20.93 -5.47 5.06
CA ILE A 3 19.59 -5.58 4.49
C ILE A 3 19.53 -4.73 3.22
N VAL A 4 19.13 -5.32 2.11
CA VAL A 4 18.99 -4.62 0.83
C VAL A 4 17.54 -4.66 0.38
N TYR A 5 16.94 -3.48 0.19
CA TYR A 5 15.66 -3.32 -0.49
C TYR A 5 15.90 -3.02 -1.97
N CYS A 6 15.31 -3.81 -2.85
CA CYS A 6 15.29 -3.55 -4.28
C CYS A 6 13.90 -3.08 -4.68
N THR A 7 13.80 -1.86 -5.21
CA THR A 7 12.53 -1.22 -5.57
C THR A 7 12.63 -0.48 -6.90
N ASP A 8 11.50 -0.31 -7.59
CA ASP A 8 11.49 0.35 -8.90
C ASP A 8 11.94 1.83 -8.81
N SER A 9 11.54 2.52 -7.75
CA SER A 9 11.85 3.95 -7.53
C SER A 9 11.72 4.33 -6.05
N VAL A 10 12.31 5.46 -5.69
CA VAL A 10 12.07 6.17 -4.41
C VAL A 10 11.61 7.61 -4.64
N CYS A 11 11.41 7.99 -5.90
CA CYS A 11 11.12 9.35 -6.34
C CYS A 11 9.65 9.55 -6.74
N ILE A 12 8.89 8.45 -6.89
CA ILE A 12 7.49 8.47 -7.30
C ILE A 12 6.60 8.46 -6.06
N LEU A 13 5.58 9.33 -6.04
CA LEU A 13 4.62 9.36 -4.95
C LEU A 13 3.67 8.16 -5.06
N GLY A 14 3.97 7.10 -4.32
CA GLY A 14 3.18 5.88 -4.23
C GLY A 14 3.28 5.23 -2.86
N GLY A 15 2.27 4.43 -2.51
CA GLY A 15 2.24 3.77 -1.20
C GLY A 15 3.40 2.78 -1.00
N VAL A 16 3.85 2.10 -2.05
CA VAL A 16 4.96 1.14 -2.00
C VAL A 16 6.27 1.84 -1.68
N GLU A 17 6.55 2.94 -2.37
CA GLU A 17 7.77 3.73 -2.23
C GLU A 17 7.84 4.34 -0.84
N ILE A 18 6.76 4.96 -0.37
CA ILE A 18 6.68 5.54 0.97
C ILE A 18 6.90 4.48 2.05
N VAL A 19 6.20 3.36 1.97
CA VAL A 19 6.33 2.25 2.94
C VAL A 19 7.74 1.68 2.93
N THR A 20 8.36 1.51 1.76
CA THR A 20 9.73 0.98 1.62
C THR A 20 10.73 1.91 2.33
N ILE A 21 10.65 3.23 2.08
CA ILE A 21 11.54 4.21 2.72
C ILE A 21 11.33 4.23 4.24
N VAL A 22 10.07 4.29 4.70
CA VAL A 22 9.75 4.36 6.14
C VAL A 22 10.26 3.12 6.88
N LYS A 23 10.06 1.92 6.31
CA LYS A 23 10.58 0.67 6.89
C LYS A 23 12.11 0.64 6.88
N ALA A 24 12.74 1.01 5.77
CA ALA A 24 14.19 1.02 5.66
C ALA A 24 14.82 1.98 6.69
N ASN A 25 14.28 3.20 6.84
CA ASN A 25 14.71 4.16 7.86
C ASN A 25 14.58 3.58 9.28
N ALA A 26 13.47 2.95 9.60
CA ALA A 26 13.28 2.35 10.92
C ALA A 26 14.24 1.18 11.19
N LEU A 27 14.51 0.34 10.19
CA LEU A 27 15.47 -0.75 10.29
C LEU A 27 16.90 -0.26 10.41
N ALA A 28 17.27 0.84 9.75
CA ALA A 28 18.60 1.44 9.83
C ALA A 28 18.88 2.03 11.23
N LYS A 29 17.85 2.47 11.98
CA LYS A 29 17.97 2.93 13.36
C LYS A 29 18.25 1.82 14.37
N ILE A 30 18.04 0.57 14.00
CA ILE A 30 18.32 -0.58 14.88
C ILE A 30 19.82 -0.89 14.85
N ALA A 31 20.46 -0.85 16.01
CA ALA A 31 21.91 -1.04 16.15
C ALA A 31 22.39 -2.35 15.50
N GLY A 32 23.51 -2.26 14.77
CA GLY A 32 24.11 -3.39 14.05
C GLY A 32 23.47 -3.71 12.70
N ASN A 33 22.53 -2.87 12.22
CA ASN A 33 22.04 -2.96 10.87
C ASN A 33 22.76 -1.99 9.92
N GLU A 34 22.99 -2.45 8.71
CA GLU A 34 23.37 -1.64 7.55
C GLU A 34 22.28 -1.85 6.50
N VAL A 35 21.68 -0.77 6.03
CA VAL A 35 20.50 -0.83 5.14
C VAL A 35 20.78 -0.11 3.82
N TRP A 36 20.45 -0.76 2.72
CA TRP A 36 20.54 -0.22 1.37
C TRP A 36 19.16 -0.17 0.72
N ILE A 37 18.93 0.86 -0.06
CA ILE A 37 17.88 0.88 -1.07
C ILE A 37 18.54 0.92 -2.44
N VAL A 38 18.22 -0.04 -3.28
CA VAL A 38 18.73 -0.16 -4.65
C VAL A 38 17.59 0.10 -5.60
N VAL A 39 17.79 1.03 -6.51
CA VAL A 39 16.82 1.39 -7.56
C VAL A 39 17.44 1.20 -8.94
N ALA A 40 16.60 0.94 -9.93
CA ALA A 40 17.05 0.82 -11.31
C ALA A 40 17.49 2.18 -11.87
N ASP A 41 16.76 3.24 -11.50
CA ASP A 41 17.00 4.61 -11.94
C ASP A 41 16.41 5.62 -10.94
N ALA A 42 17.27 6.42 -10.34
CA ALA A 42 16.89 7.51 -9.45
C ALA A 42 16.76 8.82 -10.25
N GLN A 43 15.61 9.02 -10.90
CA GLN A 43 15.36 10.19 -11.76
C GLN A 43 15.37 11.53 -11.02
N SER A 44 15.15 11.52 -9.71
CA SER A 44 15.09 12.71 -8.86
C SER A 44 15.39 12.38 -7.40
N ALA A 45 15.35 13.38 -6.52
CA ALA A 45 15.50 13.15 -5.10
C ALA A 45 14.39 12.24 -4.53
N PRO A 46 14.69 11.43 -3.50
CA PRO A 46 13.69 10.63 -2.82
C PRO A 46 12.52 11.48 -2.29
N ILE A 47 11.30 10.92 -2.36
CA ILE A 47 10.06 11.58 -1.87
C ILE A 47 10.03 11.79 -0.36
N ARG A 48 10.91 11.12 0.37
CA ARG A 48 11.14 11.29 1.81
C ARG A 48 12.62 11.21 2.13
N PRO A 49 13.08 11.85 3.22
CA PRO A 49 14.46 11.74 3.66
C PRO A 49 14.89 10.29 3.90
N LEU A 50 16.12 9.98 3.56
CA LEU A 50 16.77 8.71 3.87
C LEU A 50 17.67 8.89 5.09
N GLU A 51 17.42 8.16 6.16
CA GLU A 51 18.11 8.28 7.43
C GLU A 51 18.98 7.04 7.70
N GLY A 52 20.32 7.18 7.55
CA GLY A 52 21.25 6.07 7.74
C GLY A 52 21.15 4.96 6.69
N ILE A 53 20.66 5.28 5.51
CA ILE A 53 20.48 4.35 4.39
C ILE A 53 21.46 4.68 3.27
N HIS A 54 22.02 3.65 2.67
CA HIS A 54 22.79 3.74 1.43
C HIS A 54 21.85 3.63 0.23
N LEU A 55 21.63 4.74 -0.49
CA LEU A 55 20.91 4.72 -1.76
C LEU A 55 21.88 4.40 -2.90
N VAL A 56 21.55 3.39 -3.69
CA VAL A 56 22.33 3.02 -4.89
C VAL A 56 21.43 3.05 -6.10
N ASP A 57 21.83 3.87 -7.07
CA ASP A 57 21.24 3.93 -8.41
C ASP A 57 22.06 3.04 -9.35
N LEU A 58 21.41 2.09 -10.01
CA LEU A 58 22.04 1.20 -10.97
C LEU A 58 22.25 1.83 -12.35
N GLY A 59 21.67 3.01 -12.59
CA GLY A 59 21.75 3.73 -13.86
C GLY A 59 21.05 3.00 -15.02
N VAL A 60 20.06 2.17 -14.73
CA VAL A 60 19.30 1.44 -15.75
C VAL A 60 17.99 2.17 -16.01
N ASN A 61 18.03 3.14 -16.90
CA ASN A 61 16.87 3.94 -17.22
C ASN A 61 15.86 3.16 -18.08
N TYR A 62 14.76 2.68 -17.46
CA TYR A 62 13.68 1.99 -18.17
C TYR A 62 12.73 2.93 -18.88
N TYR A 63 12.75 4.24 -18.60
CA TYR A 63 11.78 5.22 -19.08
C TYR A 63 12.28 6.00 -20.30
N THR A 64 13.59 6.08 -20.52
CA THR A 64 14.20 6.67 -21.71
C THR A 64 14.68 5.56 -22.65
N ASP A 65 14.69 5.82 -23.95
CA ASP A 65 15.16 4.90 -24.99
C ASP A 65 14.43 3.54 -25.04
N TYR A 66 13.15 3.53 -24.72
CA TYR A 66 12.33 2.33 -24.81
C TYR A 66 11.88 2.09 -26.25
N TYR A 67 12.72 1.46 -27.05
CA TYR A 67 12.41 1.04 -28.41
C TYR A 67 12.04 -0.45 -28.45
N GLY A 68 10.77 -0.77 -28.11
CA GLY A 68 10.20 -2.10 -28.25
C GLY A 68 10.83 -3.20 -27.36
N LEU A 69 10.48 -4.45 -27.65
CA LEU A 69 10.89 -5.61 -26.85
C LEU A 69 12.40 -5.79 -26.77
N LYS A 70 13.14 -5.55 -27.87
CA LYS A 70 14.62 -5.70 -27.89
C LYS A 70 15.30 -4.72 -26.91
N GLY A 71 14.85 -3.48 -26.85
CA GLY A 71 15.36 -2.48 -25.90
C GLY A 71 15.11 -2.88 -24.46
N PHE A 72 13.91 -3.38 -24.17
CA PHE A 72 13.56 -3.88 -22.85
C PHE A 72 14.47 -5.03 -22.41
N TYR A 73 14.67 -6.05 -23.23
CA TYR A 73 15.57 -7.17 -22.89
C TYR A 73 17.03 -6.74 -22.70
N LYS A 74 17.51 -5.78 -23.49
CA LYS A 74 18.86 -5.22 -23.30
C LYS A 74 18.99 -4.55 -21.93
N LYS A 75 18.02 -3.76 -21.53
CA LYS A 75 17.99 -3.10 -20.20
C LYS A 75 17.85 -4.10 -19.06
N GLN A 76 17.02 -5.12 -19.21
CA GLN A 76 16.91 -6.22 -18.24
C GLN A 76 18.25 -6.94 -18.03
N ARG A 77 19.00 -7.18 -19.10
CA ARG A 77 20.33 -7.80 -19.02
C ARG A 77 21.32 -6.87 -18.30
N LEU A 78 21.33 -5.59 -18.62
CA LEU A 78 22.18 -4.59 -17.95
C LEU A 78 21.86 -4.51 -16.46
N HIS A 79 20.57 -4.42 -16.13
CA HIS A 79 20.09 -4.40 -14.75
C HIS A 79 20.56 -5.64 -13.99
N LYS A 80 20.41 -6.84 -14.60
CA LYS A 80 20.89 -8.09 -14.00
C LYS A 80 22.37 -8.00 -13.65
N VAL A 81 23.22 -7.58 -14.59
CA VAL A 81 24.67 -7.50 -14.40
C VAL A 81 25.05 -6.52 -13.30
N HIS A 82 24.45 -5.31 -13.30
CA HIS A 82 24.74 -4.29 -12.28
C HIS A 82 24.26 -4.72 -10.89
N LEU A 83 23.05 -5.26 -10.80
CA LEU A 83 22.48 -5.72 -9.53
C LEU A 83 23.28 -6.92 -8.97
N GLU A 84 23.67 -7.89 -9.81
CA GLU A 84 24.47 -9.04 -9.40
C GLU A 84 25.84 -8.62 -8.87
N LYS A 85 26.51 -7.70 -9.57
CA LYS A 85 27.79 -7.14 -9.15
C LYS A 85 27.66 -6.47 -7.79
N LEU A 86 26.72 -5.56 -7.64
CA LEU A 86 26.47 -4.81 -6.41
C LEU A 86 26.17 -5.73 -5.23
N LEU A 87 25.27 -6.70 -5.39
CA LEU A 87 24.91 -7.63 -4.31
C LEU A 87 26.09 -8.55 -3.92
N ASN A 88 26.98 -8.88 -4.85
CA ASN A 88 28.20 -9.63 -4.56
C ASN A 88 29.25 -8.77 -3.81
N GLU A 89 29.28 -7.46 -4.01
CA GLU A 89 30.10 -6.52 -3.26
C GLU A 89 29.57 -6.31 -1.84
N ILE A 90 28.27 -6.04 -1.67
CA ILE A 90 27.60 -5.83 -0.38
C ILE A 90 27.59 -7.11 0.45
N LYS A 91 27.40 -8.27 -0.16
CA LYS A 91 27.19 -9.58 0.49
C LYS A 91 26.08 -9.49 1.55
N PRO A 92 24.85 -9.14 1.16
CA PRO A 92 23.76 -8.96 2.09
C PRO A 92 23.37 -10.26 2.81
N ASP A 93 22.83 -10.12 4.02
CA ASP A 93 22.17 -11.23 4.73
C ASP A 93 20.75 -11.44 4.18
N VAL A 94 20.06 -10.33 3.87
CA VAL A 94 18.67 -10.31 3.40
C VAL A 94 18.53 -9.38 2.20
N VAL A 95 17.81 -9.85 1.17
CA VAL A 95 17.38 -9.02 0.03
C VAL A 95 15.86 -9.07 -0.07
N VAL A 96 15.23 -7.91 -0.04
CA VAL A 96 13.78 -7.75 -0.16
C VAL A 96 13.43 -7.08 -1.48
N ALA A 97 12.67 -7.75 -2.33
CA ALA A 97 12.15 -7.17 -3.58
C ALA A 97 10.75 -6.60 -3.36
N THR A 98 10.57 -5.30 -3.55
CA THR A 98 9.27 -4.60 -3.56
C THR A 98 8.89 -4.17 -4.97
N GLY A 99 9.89 -3.88 -5.82
CA GLY A 99 9.72 -3.43 -7.20
C GLY A 99 9.29 -4.54 -8.17
N GLN A 100 8.83 -4.13 -9.35
CA GLN A 100 8.40 -5.06 -10.40
C GLN A 100 9.56 -5.61 -11.23
N ASN A 101 10.58 -4.79 -11.50
CA ASN A 101 11.71 -5.18 -12.33
C ASN A 101 12.64 -6.16 -11.58
N GLU A 102 13.02 -5.81 -10.36
CA GLU A 102 13.92 -6.59 -9.52
C GLU A 102 13.35 -7.95 -9.15
N ARG A 103 12.02 -8.02 -8.94
CA ARG A 103 11.36 -9.29 -8.59
C ARG A 103 11.61 -10.41 -9.59
N ASN A 104 11.78 -10.04 -10.87
CA ASN A 104 12.00 -11.00 -11.94
C ASN A 104 13.47 -11.37 -12.10
N LEU A 105 14.38 -10.53 -11.61
CA LEU A 105 15.81 -10.69 -11.77
C LEU A 105 16.46 -11.40 -10.59
N LEU A 106 16.07 -11.07 -9.37
CA LEU A 106 16.72 -11.58 -8.14
C LEU A 106 16.85 -13.11 -8.09
N PRO A 107 15.81 -13.91 -8.43
CA PRO A 107 15.94 -15.38 -8.45
C PRO A 107 16.90 -15.92 -9.49
N LEU A 108 17.31 -15.11 -10.47
CA LEU A 108 18.19 -15.49 -11.58
C LEU A 108 19.65 -15.06 -11.38
N LEU A 109 19.94 -14.39 -10.24
CA LEU A 109 21.28 -13.91 -9.92
C LEU A 109 22.14 -15.03 -9.34
N GLN A 110 23.42 -14.98 -9.66
CA GLN A 110 24.43 -15.84 -9.04
C GLN A 110 25.03 -15.14 -7.82
N LEU A 111 24.50 -15.46 -6.65
CA LEU A 111 24.90 -14.87 -5.37
C LEU A 111 25.54 -15.93 -4.48
N PRO A 112 26.90 -16.07 -4.48
CA PRO A 112 27.63 -17.06 -3.67
C PRO A 112 27.34 -16.95 -2.17
N SER A 113 27.09 -15.75 -1.66
CA SER A 113 26.67 -15.51 -0.25
C SER A 113 25.33 -16.15 0.08
N LYS A 114 24.50 -16.45 -0.94
CA LYS A 114 23.16 -17.04 -0.79
C LYS A 114 22.31 -16.30 0.24
N PRO A 115 22.07 -14.98 0.07
CA PRO A 115 21.25 -14.21 0.99
C PRO A 115 19.83 -14.78 1.12
N LEU A 116 19.12 -14.41 2.18
CA LEU A 116 17.69 -14.67 2.29
C LEU A 116 16.96 -13.79 1.27
N LEU A 117 16.27 -14.40 0.30
CA LEU A 117 15.49 -13.69 -0.72
C LEU A 117 14.02 -13.63 -0.31
N ILE A 118 13.52 -12.44 -0.11
CA ILE A 118 12.13 -12.17 0.24
C ILE A 118 11.48 -11.34 -0.87
N ARG A 119 10.28 -11.74 -1.27
CA ARG A 119 9.43 -10.92 -2.12
C ARG A 119 8.29 -10.34 -1.32
N GLU A 120 8.18 -9.03 -1.27
CA GLU A 120 7.08 -8.33 -0.63
C GLU A 120 6.02 -7.94 -1.67
N MET A 121 4.76 -8.30 -1.41
CA MET A 121 3.63 -8.08 -2.30
C MET A 121 2.76 -6.97 -1.74
N HIS A 122 2.77 -5.80 -2.38
CA HIS A 122 1.96 -4.64 -1.98
C HIS A 122 0.59 -4.56 -2.67
N PHE A 123 0.33 -5.48 -3.59
CA PHE A 123 -0.93 -5.58 -4.32
C PHE A 123 -1.41 -7.02 -4.27
N GLU A 124 -2.73 -7.20 -4.30
CA GLU A 124 -3.34 -8.51 -4.45
C GLU A 124 -2.80 -9.24 -5.70
N LYS A 125 -2.64 -10.56 -5.58
CA LYS A 125 -2.08 -11.43 -6.64
C LYS A 125 -2.67 -11.19 -8.03
N HIS A 126 -3.98 -11.01 -8.13
CA HIS A 126 -4.71 -10.83 -9.38
C HIS A 126 -5.07 -9.38 -9.72
N TYR A 127 -4.44 -8.41 -9.06
CA TYR A 127 -4.65 -6.97 -9.27
C TYR A 127 -4.67 -6.55 -10.73
N ARG A 128 -3.78 -7.11 -11.58
CA ARG A 128 -3.69 -6.76 -13.00
C ARG A 128 -4.90 -7.20 -13.82
N GLN A 129 -5.60 -8.25 -13.38
CA GLN A 129 -6.80 -8.78 -14.08
C GLN A 129 -8.03 -7.92 -13.80
N LYS A 130 -8.07 -7.21 -12.66
CA LYS A 130 -9.22 -6.40 -12.23
C LYS A 130 -9.37 -5.06 -12.96
N LYS A 131 -8.39 -4.64 -13.77
CA LYS A 131 -8.52 -3.44 -14.62
C LYS A 131 -9.56 -3.64 -15.72
N LYS A 132 -10.67 -2.88 -15.69
CA LYS A 132 -11.91 -3.06 -16.48
C LYS A 132 -11.77 -3.05 -18.02
N LYS A 133 -10.80 -2.36 -18.60
CA LYS A 133 -10.72 -2.11 -20.06
C LYS A 133 -9.86 -3.09 -20.86
N LYS A 134 -9.97 -4.41 -20.62
CA LYS A 134 -9.17 -5.40 -21.38
C LYS A 134 -10.06 -6.36 -22.15
N SER A 135 -9.67 -6.64 -23.41
CA SER A 135 -10.31 -7.69 -24.22
C SER A 135 -10.13 -9.07 -23.56
N MET A 136 -10.99 -10.03 -23.94
CA MET A 136 -10.91 -11.41 -23.43
C MET A 136 -9.54 -12.04 -23.70
N LEU A 137 -8.97 -11.82 -24.90
CA LEU A 137 -7.63 -12.30 -25.26
C LEU A 137 -6.52 -11.69 -24.39
N GLN A 138 -6.62 -10.40 -24.08
CA GLN A 138 -5.67 -9.73 -23.17
C GLN A 138 -5.76 -10.28 -21.73
N LYS A 139 -6.97 -10.62 -21.27
CA LYS A 139 -7.18 -11.25 -19.94
C LYS A 139 -6.55 -12.64 -19.89
N ILE A 140 -6.74 -13.46 -20.93
CA ILE A 140 -6.14 -14.80 -21.05
C ILE A 140 -4.61 -14.70 -21.09
N PHE A 141 -4.07 -13.80 -21.91
CA PHE A 141 -2.60 -13.59 -21.99
C PHE A 141 -2.01 -13.15 -20.64
N LEU A 142 -2.66 -12.23 -19.95
CA LEU A 142 -2.25 -11.80 -18.62
C LEU A 142 -2.31 -12.94 -17.61
N TRP A 143 -3.38 -13.72 -17.61
CA TRP A 143 -3.51 -14.87 -16.74
C TRP A 143 -2.39 -15.89 -17.00
N LEU A 144 -2.12 -16.24 -18.27
CA LEU A 144 -0.99 -17.12 -18.62
C LEU A 144 0.35 -16.54 -18.19
N SER A 145 0.58 -15.25 -18.42
CA SER A 145 1.83 -14.59 -18.00
C SER A 145 1.99 -14.58 -16.49
N GLU A 146 0.91 -14.40 -15.73
CA GLU A 146 0.91 -14.49 -14.28
C GLU A 146 1.17 -15.92 -13.80
N GLN A 147 0.55 -16.94 -14.40
CA GLN A 147 0.82 -18.34 -14.05
C GLN A 147 2.28 -18.70 -14.29
N LEU A 148 2.87 -18.28 -15.43
CA LEU A 148 4.29 -18.49 -15.71
C LEU A 148 5.18 -17.74 -14.71
N ASP A 149 4.85 -16.50 -14.36
CA ASP A 149 5.58 -15.71 -13.34
C ASP A 149 5.57 -16.44 -11.99
N TYR A 150 4.40 -16.98 -11.59
CA TYR A 150 4.26 -17.75 -10.35
C TYR A 150 5.03 -19.07 -10.38
N LEU A 151 4.98 -19.80 -11.48
CA LEU A 151 5.63 -21.11 -11.59
C LEU A 151 7.16 -21.03 -11.68
N TRP A 152 7.70 -19.99 -12.32
CA TRP A 152 9.12 -19.93 -12.66
C TRP A 152 9.91 -18.92 -11.82
N ARG A 153 9.32 -17.79 -11.46
CA ARG A 153 10.04 -16.69 -10.82
C ARG A 153 9.80 -16.63 -9.32
N ILE A 154 8.54 -16.81 -8.88
CA ILE A 154 8.20 -16.75 -7.45
C ILE A 154 8.81 -17.90 -6.67
N LYS A 155 8.91 -19.09 -7.27
CA LYS A 155 9.57 -20.25 -6.64
C LYS A 155 11.06 -20.04 -6.32
N GLY A 156 11.69 -19.05 -6.92
CA GLY A 156 13.08 -18.70 -6.64
C GLY A 156 13.29 -17.85 -5.39
N TYR A 157 12.21 -17.40 -4.73
CA TYR A 157 12.28 -16.71 -3.45
C TYR A 157 12.21 -17.70 -2.30
N ASP A 158 12.99 -17.44 -1.24
CA ASP A 158 12.87 -18.22 0.00
C ASP A 158 11.49 -18.01 0.64
N TYR A 159 11.02 -16.76 0.67
CA TYR A 159 9.72 -16.41 1.23
C TYR A 159 9.03 -15.29 0.44
N ILE A 160 7.70 -15.29 0.52
CA ILE A 160 6.83 -14.25 0.02
C ILE A 160 6.15 -13.62 1.22
N VAL A 161 6.10 -12.31 1.28
CA VAL A 161 5.38 -11.57 2.31
C VAL A 161 4.20 -10.86 1.67
N VAL A 162 3.02 -11.13 2.19
CA VAL A 162 1.76 -10.46 1.85
C VAL A 162 1.29 -9.61 3.03
N LEU A 163 0.33 -8.73 2.80
CA LEU A 163 -0.04 -7.71 3.79
C LEU A 163 -1.16 -8.14 4.73
N THR A 164 -1.97 -9.16 4.34
CA THR A 164 -3.15 -9.60 5.09
C THR A 164 -3.27 -11.12 5.09
N GLU A 165 -3.88 -11.68 6.15
CA GLU A 165 -4.21 -13.11 6.17
C GLU A 165 -5.26 -13.45 5.10
N GLU A 166 -6.20 -12.52 4.82
CA GLU A 166 -7.18 -12.70 3.74
C GLU A 166 -6.50 -12.95 2.39
N ASP A 167 -5.49 -12.15 2.02
CA ASP A 167 -4.74 -12.36 0.77
C ASP A 167 -4.03 -13.71 0.76
N LYS A 168 -3.38 -14.08 1.88
CA LYS A 168 -2.71 -15.36 2.03
C LYS A 168 -3.67 -16.55 1.84
N GLU A 169 -4.82 -16.52 2.51
CA GLU A 169 -5.79 -17.61 2.45
C GLU A 169 -6.48 -17.73 1.09
N GLN A 170 -6.82 -16.60 0.47
CA GLN A 170 -7.53 -16.60 -0.81
C GLN A 170 -6.62 -16.86 -2.01
N ASN A 171 -5.43 -16.25 -2.03
CA ASN A 171 -4.60 -16.20 -3.22
C ASN A 171 -3.35 -17.09 -3.16
N TRP A 172 -2.98 -17.58 -1.97
CA TRP A 172 -1.73 -18.33 -1.76
C TRP A 172 -1.95 -19.70 -1.12
N LYS A 173 -3.15 -20.23 -1.21
CA LYS A 173 -3.49 -21.56 -0.69
C LYS A 173 -2.52 -22.64 -1.24
N GLY A 174 -1.96 -23.44 -0.32
CA GLY A 174 -0.98 -24.48 -0.68
C GLY A 174 0.48 -24.01 -0.78
N TRP A 175 0.77 -22.73 -0.55
CA TRP A 175 2.14 -22.20 -0.48
C TRP A 175 2.63 -22.11 0.97
N ASN A 176 3.65 -22.93 1.31
CA ASN A 176 4.16 -23.01 2.70
C ASN A 176 5.17 -21.90 3.05
N ASN A 177 5.59 -21.10 2.08
CA ASN A 177 6.57 -20.02 2.25
C ASN A 177 5.96 -18.62 2.13
N VAL A 178 4.64 -18.50 2.34
CA VAL A 178 3.94 -17.20 2.37
C VAL A 178 3.69 -16.79 3.81
N LEU A 179 4.16 -15.60 4.13
CA LEU A 179 4.09 -14.99 5.46
C LEU A 179 3.26 -13.70 5.39
N VAL A 180 2.70 -13.30 6.51
CA VAL A 180 1.92 -12.06 6.60
C VAL A 180 2.67 -11.04 7.43
N MET A 181 2.82 -9.84 6.87
CA MET A 181 3.37 -8.69 7.56
C MET A 181 2.65 -7.43 7.11
N PRO A 182 1.86 -6.78 7.96
CA PRO A 182 1.14 -5.58 7.58
C PRO A 182 2.08 -4.40 7.33
N ASN A 183 1.58 -3.43 6.58
CA ASN A 183 2.27 -2.16 6.42
C ASN A 183 2.21 -1.31 7.70
N PRO A 184 3.23 -0.50 7.98
CA PRO A 184 3.21 0.47 9.06
C PRO A 184 2.41 1.72 8.69
N ILE A 185 2.01 2.49 9.71
CA ILE A 185 1.63 3.89 9.55
C ILE A 185 2.87 4.65 9.06
N THR A 186 2.68 5.46 8.01
CA THR A 186 3.80 6.06 7.28
C THR A 186 4.14 7.49 7.71
N SER A 187 3.31 8.09 8.55
CA SER A 187 3.49 9.45 9.08
C SER A 187 2.92 9.52 10.49
N VAL A 188 3.40 10.47 11.27
CA VAL A 188 2.90 10.72 12.63
C VAL A 188 2.22 12.09 12.67
N CYS A 189 1.11 12.18 13.38
CA CYS A 189 0.42 13.43 13.69
C CYS A 189 0.06 13.43 15.18
N ASP A 190 0.53 14.42 15.91
CA ASP A 190 0.24 14.53 17.35
C ASP A 190 -1.19 14.99 17.60
N VAL A 191 -1.76 15.77 16.67
CA VAL A 191 -3.14 16.26 16.77
C VAL A 191 -4.09 15.12 16.41
N LYS A 192 -5.03 14.86 17.30
CA LYS A 192 -6.11 13.88 17.08
C LYS A 192 -7.42 14.58 16.78
N SER A 193 -8.28 13.91 16.02
CA SER A 193 -9.63 14.42 15.77
C SER A 193 -10.46 14.44 17.06
N THR A 194 -11.20 15.53 17.27
CA THR A 194 -12.25 15.60 18.29
C THR A 194 -13.55 14.94 17.83
N CYS A 195 -13.65 14.59 16.54
CA CYS A 195 -14.86 14.10 15.90
C CYS A 195 -16.08 15.06 16.00
N GLU A 196 -15.86 16.37 16.15
CA GLU A 196 -16.90 17.39 16.30
C GLU A 196 -17.14 18.20 15.03
N ALA A 197 -16.14 18.25 14.15
CA ALA A 197 -16.28 18.97 12.88
C ALA A 197 -17.34 18.33 11.99
N LYS A 198 -18.20 19.15 11.37
CA LYS A 198 -19.21 18.66 10.40
C LYS A 198 -18.58 18.37 9.04
N THR A 199 -17.53 17.54 9.05
CA THR A 199 -16.74 17.21 7.88
C THR A 199 -16.40 15.74 7.86
N ALA A 200 -16.72 15.07 6.75
CA ALA A 200 -16.19 13.76 6.40
C ALA A 200 -15.05 13.93 5.42
N ILE A 201 -14.07 13.03 5.46
CA ILE A 201 -12.89 13.06 4.59
C ILE A 201 -12.68 11.74 3.87
N ALA A 202 -12.25 11.82 2.62
CA ALA A 202 -11.77 10.69 1.83
C ALA A 202 -10.45 11.09 1.16
N VAL A 203 -9.49 10.16 1.09
CA VAL A 203 -8.15 10.42 0.56
C VAL A 203 -7.75 9.34 -0.42
N GLY A 204 -7.26 9.73 -1.59
CA GLY A 204 -6.74 8.78 -2.58
C GLY A 204 -6.57 9.38 -3.96
N ARG A 205 -5.94 8.62 -4.86
CA ARG A 205 -5.85 9.01 -6.27
C ARG A 205 -7.24 9.03 -6.91
N LEU A 206 -7.54 10.05 -7.70
CA LEU A 206 -8.82 10.16 -8.42
C LEU A 206 -8.83 9.25 -9.65
N VAL A 207 -9.01 7.94 -9.40
CA VAL A 207 -8.99 6.85 -10.41
C VAL A 207 -10.13 5.89 -10.17
N GLU A 208 -10.50 5.08 -11.16
CA GLU A 208 -11.61 4.11 -11.08
C GLU A 208 -11.56 3.20 -9.84
N GLN A 209 -10.36 2.81 -9.40
CA GLN A 209 -10.17 1.94 -8.24
C GLN A 209 -10.78 2.50 -6.95
N LYS A 210 -10.68 3.81 -6.75
CA LYS A 210 -11.15 4.49 -5.52
C LYS A 210 -12.64 4.77 -5.51
N ASP A 211 -13.28 4.73 -6.67
CA ASP A 211 -14.72 4.87 -6.88
C ASP A 211 -15.36 6.07 -6.15
N PHE A 212 -14.69 7.24 -6.27
CA PHE A 212 -15.23 8.49 -5.73
C PHE A 212 -16.55 8.90 -6.37
N ALA A 213 -16.86 8.37 -7.57
CA ALA A 213 -18.15 8.59 -8.20
C ALA A 213 -19.30 8.01 -7.35
N SER A 214 -19.14 6.78 -6.81
CA SER A 214 -20.10 6.23 -5.84
C SER A 214 -20.15 7.04 -4.56
N LEU A 215 -19.01 7.54 -4.06
CA LEU A 215 -18.96 8.35 -2.84
C LEU A 215 -19.74 9.68 -3.00
N ILE A 216 -19.67 10.31 -4.16
CA ILE A 216 -20.46 11.53 -4.46
C ILE A 216 -21.96 11.21 -4.44
N ARG A 217 -22.42 10.08 -5.04
CA ARG A 217 -23.83 9.67 -5.00
C ARG A 217 -24.29 9.32 -3.58
N ILE A 218 -23.44 8.66 -2.79
CA ILE A 218 -23.69 8.39 -1.37
C ILE A 218 -23.86 9.70 -0.62
N TRP A 219 -22.97 10.67 -0.86
CA TRP A 219 -23.01 11.95 -0.17
C TRP A 219 -24.26 12.77 -0.52
N GLY A 220 -24.78 12.66 -1.74
CA GLY A 220 -26.08 13.23 -2.10
C GLY A 220 -27.19 12.78 -1.14
N LYS A 221 -27.28 11.47 -0.86
CA LYS A 221 -28.26 10.92 0.09
C LYS A 221 -28.02 11.38 1.54
N VAL A 222 -26.76 11.56 1.94
CA VAL A 222 -26.40 12.10 3.26
C VAL A 222 -26.81 13.56 3.38
N THR A 223 -26.57 14.37 2.34
CA THR A 223 -26.86 15.80 2.33
C THR A 223 -28.37 16.11 2.43
N GLU A 224 -29.22 15.21 1.93
CA GLU A 224 -30.71 15.35 2.10
C GLU A 224 -31.12 15.41 3.57
N LYS A 225 -30.41 14.68 4.45
CA LYS A 225 -30.69 14.64 5.90
C LYS A 225 -29.81 15.61 6.70
N HIS A 226 -28.57 15.78 6.28
CA HIS A 226 -27.54 16.54 6.99
C HIS A 226 -26.92 17.61 6.07
N PRO A 227 -27.66 18.63 5.67
CA PRO A 227 -27.22 19.66 4.73
C PRO A 227 -26.09 20.55 5.27
N ASP A 228 -25.80 20.50 6.54
CA ASP A 228 -24.74 21.25 7.23
C ASP A 228 -23.41 20.50 7.29
N TRP A 229 -23.38 19.24 6.83
CA TRP A 229 -22.14 18.47 6.69
C TRP A 229 -21.55 18.61 5.29
N ARG A 230 -20.23 18.45 5.19
CA ARG A 230 -19.49 18.45 3.92
C ARG A 230 -18.58 17.24 3.81
N LEU A 231 -18.29 16.84 2.57
CA LEU A 231 -17.32 15.84 2.22
C LEU A 231 -16.11 16.50 1.56
N GLU A 232 -14.94 16.27 2.10
CA GLU A 232 -13.66 16.66 1.49
C GLU A 232 -12.97 15.44 0.85
N ILE A 233 -12.70 15.51 -0.45
CA ILE A 233 -11.98 14.49 -1.21
C ILE A 233 -10.59 15.03 -1.54
N TRP A 234 -9.56 14.45 -0.93
CA TRP A 234 -8.17 14.83 -1.10
C TRP A 234 -7.45 13.87 -2.05
N GLY A 235 -6.84 14.42 -3.08
CA GLY A 235 -6.06 13.69 -4.07
C GLY A 235 -6.10 14.32 -5.46
N LYS A 236 -5.35 13.71 -6.39
CA LYS A 236 -5.34 14.07 -7.82
C LYS A 236 -5.45 12.80 -8.66
N GLY A 237 -5.91 12.93 -9.89
CA GLY A 237 -5.97 11.81 -10.83
C GLY A 237 -6.76 12.12 -12.08
N GLU A 238 -6.78 11.16 -12.99
CA GLU A 238 -7.38 11.28 -14.32
C GLU A 238 -8.89 11.54 -14.31
N LEU A 239 -9.58 11.21 -13.20
CA LEU A 239 -11.04 11.40 -13.10
C LEU A 239 -11.44 12.75 -12.51
N GLU A 240 -10.52 13.66 -12.20
CA GLU A 240 -10.84 14.92 -11.52
C GLU A 240 -11.90 15.74 -12.25
N ALA A 241 -11.78 15.89 -13.58
CA ALA A 241 -12.74 16.65 -14.38
C ALA A 241 -14.13 16.00 -14.38
N ALA A 242 -14.20 14.67 -14.53
CA ALA A 242 -15.46 13.93 -14.50
C ALA A 242 -16.16 13.98 -13.14
N LEU A 243 -15.38 13.91 -12.05
CA LEU A 243 -15.94 14.02 -10.68
C LEU A 243 -16.45 15.44 -10.41
N ARG A 244 -15.75 16.47 -10.88
CA ARG A 244 -16.19 17.86 -10.77
C ARG A 244 -17.51 18.09 -11.51
N GLN A 245 -17.62 17.59 -12.73
CA GLN A 245 -18.86 17.63 -13.50
C GLN A 245 -20.00 16.90 -12.77
N GLN A 246 -19.73 15.72 -12.21
CA GLN A 246 -20.75 14.97 -11.45
C GLN A 246 -21.25 15.75 -10.22
N ILE A 247 -20.36 16.46 -9.52
CA ILE A 247 -20.74 17.30 -8.37
C ILE A 247 -21.69 18.41 -8.82
N GLU A 248 -21.37 19.11 -9.91
CA GLU A 248 -22.23 20.18 -10.50
C GLU A 248 -23.60 19.63 -10.94
N GLU A 249 -23.60 18.55 -11.74
CA GLU A 249 -24.84 17.92 -12.24
C GLU A 249 -25.74 17.38 -11.11
N SER A 250 -25.16 17.05 -9.95
CA SER A 250 -25.89 16.57 -8.78
C SER A 250 -26.29 17.70 -7.81
N GLY A 251 -25.92 18.96 -8.08
CA GLY A 251 -26.21 20.11 -7.20
C GLY A 251 -25.51 20.00 -5.83
N LEU A 252 -24.32 19.42 -5.79
CA LEU A 252 -23.58 19.16 -4.56
C LEU A 252 -22.39 20.13 -4.36
N GLU A 253 -22.36 21.25 -5.07
CA GLU A 253 -21.36 22.30 -4.88
C GLU A 253 -21.35 22.81 -3.44
N GLY A 254 -20.18 22.91 -2.87
CA GLY A 254 -19.99 23.28 -1.46
C GLY A 254 -20.33 22.18 -0.45
N LYS A 255 -21.01 21.10 -0.87
CA LYS A 255 -21.28 19.89 -0.05
C LYS A 255 -20.25 18.80 -0.29
N VAL A 256 -19.74 18.70 -1.51
CA VAL A 256 -18.60 17.86 -1.88
C VAL A 256 -17.51 18.74 -2.47
N CYS A 257 -16.31 18.67 -1.90
CA CYS A 257 -15.18 19.49 -2.27
C CYS A 257 -14.01 18.64 -2.73
N LEU A 258 -13.56 18.82 -3.98
CA LEU A 258 -12.30 18.23 -4.47
C LEU A 258 -11.15 19.15 -4.06
N MET A 259 -10.39 18.76 -3.03
CA MET A 259 -9.39 19.59 -2.35
C MET A 259 -8.01 19.55 -2.98
N GLY A 260 -7.80 18.68 -3.97
CA GLY A 260 -6.47 18.50 -4.58
C GLY A 260 -5.51 17.69 -3.70
N TYR A 261 -4.23 17.76 -4.03
CA TYR A 261 -3.17 17.05 -3.31
C TYR A 261 -2.67 17.83 -2.10
N THR A 262 -2.39 17.11 -1.02
CA THR A 262 -1.68 17.63 0.16
C THR A 262 -0.59 16.66 0.60
N ALA A 263 0.52 17.17 1.11
CA ALA A 263 1.53 16.39 1.81
C ALA A 263 1.15 16.16 3.30
N GLU A 264 0.22 16.96 3.82
CA GLU A 264 -0.18 16.98 5.24
C GLU A 264 -1.48 16.20 5.48
N VAL A 265 -1.57 14.98 4.90
CA VAL A 265 -2.80 14.17 4.91
C VAL A 265 -3.33 13.95 6.33
N LEU A 266 -2.47 13.56 7.28
CA LEU A 266 -2.89 13.28 8.65
C LEU A 266 -3.41 14.53 9.37
N GLN A 267 -2.85 15.71 9.09
CA GLN A 267 -3.34 16.97 9.63
C GLN A 267 -4.73 17.29 9.08
N LYS A 268 -5.01 17.02 7.79
CA LYS A 268 -6.34 17.18 7.22
C LYS A 268 -7.32 16.17 7.80
N MET A 269 -6.90 14.93 7.97
CA MET A 269 -7.70 13.90 8.64
C MET A 269 -8.05 14.30 10.09
N SER A 270 -7.10 14.84 10.86
CA SER A 270 -7.36 15.25 12.26
C SER A 270 -8.37 16.40 12.40
N GLN A 271 -8.66 17.12 11.31
CA GLN A 271 -9.66 18.20 11.25
C GLN A 271 -11.06 17.72 10.84
N ALA A 272 -11.20 16.43 10.49
CA ALA A 272 -12.48 15.81 10.11
C ALA A 272 -13.07 14.98 11.26
N SER A 273 -14.28 14.45 11.07
CA SER A 273 -14.97 13.60 12.05
C SER A 273 -15.23 12.18 11.58
N LEU A 274 -15.15 11.92 10.28
CA LEU A 274 -15.39 10.62 9.67
C LEU A 274 -14.41 10.39 8.52
N TYR A 275 -13.94 9.17 8.37
CA TYR A 275 -13.18 8.74 7.19
C TYR A 275 -14.01 7.79 6.33
N LEU A 276 -14.07 8.04 5.01
CA LEU A 276 -14.88 7.27 4.08
C LEU A 276 -14.02 6.63 3.00
N LEU A 277 -14.24 5.33 2.72
CA LEU A 277 -13.53 4.57 1.67
C LEU A 277 -14.50 3.78 0.79
N THR A 278 -14.57 4.14 -0.48
CA THR A 278 -15.41 3.45 -1.49
C THR A 278 -14.60 2.63 -2.48
N SER A 279 -13.35 2.29 -2.16
CA SER A 279 -12.48 1.54 -3.07
C SER A 279 -13.07 0.21 -3.50
N MET A 280 -12.91 -0.13 -4.78
CA MET A 280 -13.34 -1.42 -5.34
C MET A 280 -12.40 -2.57 -4.97
N PHE A 281 -11.14 -2.27 -4.68
CA PHE A 281 -10.11 -3.19 -4.19
C PHE A 281 -8.94 -2.42 -3.60
N GLU A 282 -8.28 -3.01 -2.61
CA GLU A 282 -7.09 -2.47 -1.95
C GLU A 282 -5.99 -3.53 -1.87
N GLY A 283 -4.74 -3.11 -1.72
CA GLY A 283 -3.65 -4.01 -1.33
C GLY A 283 -3.59 -4.21 0.18
N PHE A 284 -3.87 -3.14 0.93
CA PHE A 284 -3.91 -3.11 2.39
C PHE A 284 -4.88 -2.04 2.91
N GLY A 285 -4.85 -0.84 2.32
CA GLY A 285 -5.64 0.30 2.79
C GLY A 285 -4.88 1.16 3.80
N LEU A 286 -3.65 1.59 3.46
CA LEU A 286 -2.83 2.47 4.31
C LEU A 286 -3.61 3.65 4.88
N VAL A 287 -4.44 4.28 4.07
CA VAL A 287 -5.27 5.42 4.47
C VAL A 287 -6.24 5.11 5.61
N LEU A 288 -6.63 3.82 5.79
CA LEU A 288 -7.49 3.41 6.90
C LEU A 288 -6.72 3.43 8.22
N ILE A 289 -5.52 2.86 8.26
CA ILE A 289 -4.69 2.89 9.47
C ILE A 289 -4.19 4.31 9.77
N GLU A 290 -3.98 5.13 8.76
CA GLU A 290 -3.65 6.55 8.89
C GLU A 290 -4.83 7.33 9.51
N ALA A 291 -6.06 7.12 9.04
CA ALA A 291 -7.26 7.72 9.61
C ALA A 291 -7.50 7.27 11.06
N MET A 292 -7.33 5.98 11.35
CA MET A 292 -7.37 5.45 12.73
C MET A 292 -6.34 6.10 13.62
N SER A 293 -5.13 6.36 13.14
CA SER A 293 -4.04 6.94 13.92
C SER A 293 -4.30 8.38 14.39
N VAL A 294 -5.26 9.05 13.78
CA VAL A 294 -5.74 10.37 14.21
C VAL A 294 -7.12 10.31 14.88
N GLY A 295 -7.65 9.11 15.15
CA GLY A 295 -8.88 8.93 15.90
C GLY A 295 -10.17 9.09 15.09
N LEU A 296 -10.13 8.87 13.77
CA LEU A 296 -11.35 8.89 12.95
C LEU A 296 -12.03 7.53 12.91
N PRO A 297 -13.35 7.45 13.17
CA PRO A 297 -14.14 6.28 12.84
C PRO A 297 -14.25 6.12 11.32
N LEU A 298 -14.34 4.88 10.88
CA LEU A 298 -14.25 4.50 9.48
C LEU A 298 -15.60 4.03 8.94
N VAL A 299 -15.96 4.42 7.71
CA VAL A 299 -16.98 3.72 6.93
C VAL A 299 -16.35 3.31 5.62
N SER A 300 -16.33 2.02 5.34
CA SER A 300 -15.61 1.48 4.19
C SER A 300 -16.43 0.44 3.43
N TYR A 301 -16.31 0.43 2.12
CA TYR A 301 -16.65 -0.79 1.39
C TYR A 301 -15.77 -1.95 1.84
N MET A 302 -16.40 -3.11 2.00
CA MET A 302 -15.77 -4.39 2.30
C MET A 302 -15.13 -4.96 1.03
N CYS A 303 -14.24 -4.17 0.41
CA CYS A 303 -13.56 -4.61 -0.80
C CYS A 303 -12.47 -5.64 -0.50
N PRO A 304 -12.07 -6.47 -1.49
CA PRO A 304 -11.04 -7.49 -1.31
C PRO A 304 -9.73 -6.90 -0.82
N THR A 305 -9.17 -7.57 0.14
CA THR A 305 -7.94 -7.39 0.90
C THR A 305 -7.80 -6.00 1.56
N GLY A 306 -7.60 -5.98 2.84
CA GLY A 306 -7.34 -4.75 3.60
C GLY A 306 -8.46 -4.33 4.54
N PRO A 307 -9.60 -3.77 4.09
CA PRO A 307 -10.60 -3.23 5.01
C PRO A 307 -11.05 -4.20 6.11
N LYS A 308 -11.31 -5.48 5.78
CA LYS A 308 -11.66 -6.52 6.77
C LYS A 308 -10.56 -6.82 7.79
N THR A 309 -9.31 -6.58 7.44
CA THR A 309 -8.17 -6.81 8.35
C THR A 309 -8.00 -5.65 9.33
N ILE A 310 -8.46 -4.46 8.94
CA ILE A 310 -8.24 -3.20 9.66
C ILE A 310 -9.47 -2.80 10.46
N ILE A 311 -10.67 -2.99 9.88
CA ILE A 311 -11.93 -2.56 10.48
C ILE A 311 -12.59 -3.74 11.17
N GLU A 312 -12.81 -3.59 12.46
CA GLU A 312 -13.69 -4.44 13.26
C GLU A 312 -15.09 -3.82 13.25
N ASP A 313 -16.01 -4.47 12.47
CA ASP A 313 -17.33 -3.91 12.18
C ASP A 313 -18.12 -3.63 13.46
N GLY A 314 -18.64 -2.41 13.58
CA GLY A 314 -19.35 -1.93 14.76
C GLY A 314 -18.47 -1.50 15.94
N GLN A 315 -17.14 -1.63 15.87
CA GLN A 315 -16.23 -1.24 16.95
C GLN A 315 -15.37 -0.02 16.61
N ASN A 316 -14.59 -0.05 15.53
CA ASN A 316 -13.78 1.07 15.07
C ASN A 316 -14.26 1.67 13.75
N GLY A 317 -15.37 1.16 13.20
CA GLY A 317 -15.98 1.59 11.96
C GLY A 317 -17.04 0.64 11.46
N TYR A 318 -17.50 0.85 10.23
CA TYR A 318 -18.47 0.01 9.56
C TYR A 318 -17.94 -0.52 8.23
N LEU A 319 -18.22 -1.81 7.96
CA LEU A 319 -17.96 -2.49 6.70
C LEU A 319 -19.27 -2.64 5.92
N VAL A 320 -19.32 -2.15 4.70
CA VAL A 320 -20.47 -2.19 3.82
C VAL A 320 -20.15 -2.97 2.55
N ALA A 321 -21.09 -3.75 2.04
CA ALA A 321 -20.89 -4.47 0.78
C ALA A 321 -20.55 -3.52 -0.36
N VAL A 322 -19.62 -3.92 -1.23
CA VAL A 322 -19.21 -3.10 -2.38
C VAL A 322 -20.43 -2.80 -3.26
N GLY A 323 -20.67 -1.51 -3.52
CA GLY A 323 -21.79 -1.03 -4.32
C GLY A 323 -23.11 -0.84 -3.56
N ASP A 324 -23.20 -1.19 -2.29
CA ASP A 324 -24.39 -0.89 -1.45
C ASP A 324 -24.33 0.55 -0.94
N GLU A 325 -24.61 1.47 -1.84
CA GLU A 325 -24.61 2.91 -1.55
C GLU A 325 -25.65 3.31 -0.50
N LYS A 326 -26.78 2.56 -0.42
CA LYS A 326 -27.85 2.86 0.52
C LYS A 326 -27.38 2.60 1.96
N THR A 327 -26.93 1.38 2.23
CA THR A 327 -26.42 1.03 3.56
C THR A 327 -25.20 1.88 3.93
N PHE A 328 -24.34 2.22 2.96
CA PHE A 328 -23.22 3.11 3.23
C PHE A 328 -23.68 4.49 3.73
N ALA A 329 -24.65 5.10 3.04
CA ALA A 329 -25.23 6.38 3.46
C ALA A 329 -25.90 6.28 4.84
N GLU A 330 -26.64 5.20 5.12
CA GLU A 330 -27.25 4.95 6.42
C GLU A 330 -26.20 4.88 7.55
N ARG A 331 -25.07 4.18 7.36
CA ARG A 331 -23.97 4.13 8.33
C ARG A 331 -23.30 5.47 8.54
N VAL A 332 -23.12 6.25 7.48
CA VAL A 332 -22.61 7.63 7.58
C VAL A 332 -23.58 8.49 8.40
N CYS A 333 -24.89 8.49 8.08
CA CYS A 333 -25.89 9.23 8.83
C CYS A 333 -25.93 8.81 10.32
N GLN A 334 -25.86 7.51 10.61
CA GLN A 334 -25.81 7.01 11.98
C GLN A 334 -24.64 7.63 12.77
N LEU A 335 -23.45 7.68 12.17
CA LEU A 335 -22.29 8.30 12.83
C LEU A 335 -22.37 9.83 12.88
N ILE A 336 -23.09 10.48 11.98
CA ILE A 336 -23.40 11.91 12.05
C ILE A 336 -24.33 12.22 13.22
N GLU A 337 -25.37 11.44 13.39
CA GLU A 337 -26.43 11.63 14.38
C GLU A 337 -26.00 11.26 15.80
N ASP A 338 -25.10 10.26 15.93
CA ASP A 338 -24.63 9.77 17.23
C ASP A 338 -23.17 10.19 17.47
N GLU A 339 -22.97 11.39 18.01
CA GLU A 339 -21.64 11.91 18.35
C GLU A 339 -20.92 11.05 19.39
N PRO A 340 -21.54 10.57 20.48
CA PRO A 340 -20.90 9.65 21.41
C PRO A 340 -20.38 8.39 20.75
N LEU A 341 -21.17 7.73 19.90
CA LEU A 341 -20.75 6.54 19.15
C LEU A 341 -19.60 6.85 18.21
N ARG A 342 -19.68 7.98 17.50
CA ARG A 342 -18.62 8.45 16.59
C ARG A 342 -17.30 8.64 17.33
N LYS A 343 -17.31 9.28 18.50
CA LYS A 343 -16.13 9.46 19.36
C LYS A 343 -15.62 8.12 19.91
N GLN A 344 -16.51 7.25 20.36
CA GLN A 344 -16.14 5.93 20.86
C GLN A 344 -15.45 5.09 19.80
N MET A 345 -15.99 5.03 18.59
CA MET A 345 -15.37 4.31 17.47
C MET A 345 -14.01 4.91 17.07
N GLY A 346 -13.89 6.25 17.07
CA GLY A 346 -12.64 6.92 16.82
C GLY A 346 -11.55 6.55 17.83
N GLN A 347 -11.90 6.49 19.13
CA GLN A 347 -10.98 6.07 20.18
C GLN A 347 -10.59 4.57 20.07
N ALA A 348 -11.54 3.71 19.71
CA ALA A 348 -11.25 2.31 19.44
C ALA A 348 -10.29 2.16 18.26
N GLY A 349 -10.51 2.90 17.18
CA GLY A 349 -9.62 2.95 16.03
C GLY A 349 -8.22 3.44 16.40
N LEU A 350 -8.11 4.50 17.21
CA LEU A 350 -6.84 5.04 17.67
C LEU A 350 -6.02 3.97 18.42
N LYS A 351 -6.64 3.26 19.36
CA LYS A 351 -6.01 2.16 20.11
C LYS A 351 -5.57 1.04 19.17
N GLU A 352 -6.42 0.64 18.24
CA GLU A 352 -6.14 -0.44 17.29
C GLU A 352 -5.00 -0.06 16.32
N SER A 353 -4.82 1.24 16.03
CA SER A 353 -3.76 1.73 15.15
C SER A 353 -2.35 1.54 15.73
N GLU A 354 -2.21 1.39 17.05
CA GLU A 354 -0.92 1.24 17.72
C GLU A 354 -0.14 0.03 17.21
N LYS A 355 -0.81 -1.08 16.86
CA LYS A 355 -0.16 -2.28 16.30
C LYS A 355 0.48 -2.07 14.92
N TYR A 356 0.19 -0.93 14.27
CA TYR A 356 0.77 -0.54 12.99
C TYR A 356 1.87 0.53 13.13
N ARG A 357 2.31 0.84 14.35
CA ARG A 357 3.42 1.76 14.58
C ARG A 357 4.67 1.24 13.89
N ILE A 358 5.42 2.15 13.29
CA ILE A 358 6.60 1.77 12.50
C ILE A 358 7.65 1.05 13.35
N GLU A 359 7.81 1.44 14.62
CA GLU A 359 8.76 0.83 15.54
C GLU A 359 8.41 -0.65 15.76
N ASP A 360 7.13 -0.96 16.01
CA ASP A 360 6.66 -2.32 16.24
C ASP A 360 6.76 -3.18 14.98
N ILE A 361 6.39 -2.62 13.84
CA ILE A 361 6.54 -3.30 12.55
C ILE A 361 8.01 -3.56 12.22
N ALA A 362 8.91 -2.61 12.48
CA ALA A 362 10.35 -2.81 12.27
C ALA A 362 10.92 -3.92 13.16
N GLN A 363 10.52 -3.99 14.45
CA GLN A 363 10.91 -5.07 15.34
C GLN A 363 10.38 -6.44 14.86
N ARG A 364 9.13 -6.50 14.40
CA ARG A 364 8.54 -7.72 13.82
C ARG A 364 9.31 -8.18 12.57
N TRP A 365 9.74 -7.24 11.70
CA TRP A 365 10.59 -7.56 10.55
C TRP A 365 11.96 -8.08 10.99
N MET A 366 12.60 -7.47 11.99
CA MET A 366 13.89 -7.94 12.50
C MET A 366 13.80 -9.34 13.10
N GLN A 367 12.74 -9.61 13.87
CA GLN A 367 12.51 -10.94 14.41
C GLN A 367 12.31 -11.95 13.28
N LEU A 368 11.48 -11.61 12.28
CA LEU A 368 11.26 -12.44 11.12
C LEU A 368 12.57 -12.75 10.39
N PHE A 369 13.41 -11.75 10.11
CA PHE A 369 14.70 -11.97 9.44
C PHE A 369 15.61 -12.92 10.22
N ARG A 370 15.72 -12.76 11.54
CA ARG A 370 16.52 -13.64 12.42
C ARG A 370 16.03 -15.08 12.36
N ASP A 371 14.73 -15.29 12.49
CA ASP A 371 14.11 -16.63 12.48
C ASP A 371 14.31 -17.34 11.14
N LEU A 372 14.15 -16.60 10.03
CA LEU A 372 14.31 -17.16 8.70
C LEU A 372 15.76 -17.47 8.36
N LEU A 373 16.71 -16.62 8.79
CA LEU A 373 18.13 -16.88 8.62
C LEU A 373 18.58 -18.10 9.43
N ALA A 374 18.10 -18.25 10.67
CA ALA A 374 18.37 -19.42 11.49
C ALA A 374 17.84 -20.72 10.83
N LYS A 375 16.60 -20.71 10.32
CA LYS A 375 16.00 -21.82 9.57
C LYS A 375 16.81 -22.14 8.29
N LYS A 376 17.29 -21.14 7.59
CA LYS A 376 18.08 -21.32 6.37
C LYS A 376 19.43 -21.96 6.69
N SER A 377 20.09 -21.54 7.76
CA SER A 377 21.36 -22.12 8.22
C SER A 377 21.21 -23.60 8.66
N SER A 378 20.17 -23.91 9.43
CA SER A 378 19.89 -25.30 9.86
C SER A 378 19.69 -26.26 8.68
N ARG A 379 18.95 -25.82 7.65
CA ARG A 379 18.73 -26.63 6.43
C ARG A 379 20.01 -26.84 5.61
N ARG A 380 21.00 -25.94 5.69
CA ARG A 380 22.30 -26.11 5.03
C ARG A 380 23.20 -27.12 5.74
N ASN A 381 23.14 -27.17 7.08
CA ASN A 381 23.95 -28.09 7.88
C ASN A 381 23.41 -29.52 7.87
N SER A 382 22.15 -29.73 7.45
CA SER A 382 21.49 -31.04 7.36
C SER A 382 21.58 -31.68 5.96
N ARG A 383 22.25 -31.05 5.00
CA ARG A 383 22.52 -31.53 3.65
C ARG A 383 24.03 -31.74 3.43
#